data_79c7b9579dedef9865f102e9a9910b68
#
_entry.id   79c7b9579dedef9865f102e9a9910b68
#
_cell.length_a   1.000
_cell.length_b   1.000
_cell.length_c   1.000
_cell.angle_alpha   90.00
_cell.angle_beta   90.00
_cell.angle_gamma   90.00
#
_symmetry.space_group_name_H-M   'P 1'
#
loop_
_entity.id
_entity.type
_entity.pdbx_description
1 polymer ?
#
loop_
_entity_poly.entity_id
_entity_poly.type
_entity_poly.pdbx_seq_one_letter_code
_entity_poly.pdbx_strand_id
1 'polypeptide(L)'
;MVDRKNVAVEKMDRAVQILKENQIDMWMFYSRQNQDPSLELMFNTDTKNEVLFVLTADGDRMAFAEASDAAVYEASGIFTCVKTVTPDTIMKEFTAVCDEKKPNRIAVNDSTEDSRCDGLGLGLYKKVCGALGEDRMKALKTGSYRMLEELRAVKTPSEVAIMEECSRLTTDIYDALFERLHVGLSEIDV
;
A
#
# COMPACT_ATOMS: atom_id res chain seq x y z
N MET A 1 21.26 -9.76 -0.89
CA MET A 1 20.23 -8.96 -0.16
C MET A 1 19.14 -8.64 -1.16
N VAL A 2 17.92 -9.12 -0.93
CA VAL A 2 16.79 -8.83 -1.84
C VAL A 2 16.44 -7.36 -1.72
N ASP A 3 16.26 -6.70 -2.86
CA ASP A 3 15.94 -5.28 -2.90
C ASP A 3 14.44 -5.09 -2.60
N ARG A 4 14.12 -4.40 -1.50
CA ARG A 4 12.75 -4.07 -1.10
C ARG A 4 11.98 -3.27 -2.18
N LYS A 5 12.71 -2.52 -3.01
CA LYS A 5 12.13 -1.83 -4.17
C LYS A 5 11.50 -2.82 -5.14
N ASN A 6 12.15 -3.95 -5.42
CA ASN A 6 11.62 -4.96 -6.32
C ASN A 6 10.30 -5.54 -5.79
N VAL A 7 10.19 -5.77 -4.47
CA VAL A 7 8.94 -6.24 -3.86
C VAL A 7 7.80 -5.26 -4.12
N ALA A 8 8.01 -3.97 -3.88
CA ALA A 8 6.98 -2.95 -4.11
C ALA A 8 6.58 -2.86 -5.59
N VAL A 9 7.54 -2.91 -6.52
CA VAL A 9 7.28 -2.90 -7.96
C VAL A 9 6.44 -4.12 -8.36
N GLU A 10 6.85 -5.32 -7.97
CA GLU A 10 6.13 -6.57 -8.27
C GLU A 10 4.71 -6.57 -7.68
N LYS A 11 4.54 -6.04 -6.45
CA LYS A 11 3.20 -5.89 -5.83
C LYS A 11 2.31 -4.92 -6.59
N MET A 12 2.83 -3.78 -6.99
CA MET A 12 2.07 -2.82 -7.79
C MET A 12 1.73 -3.37 -9.17
N ASP A 13 2.64 -4.11 -9.82
CA ASP A 13 2.37 -4.79 -11.09
C ASP A 13 1.25 -5.81 -10.95
N ARG A 14 1.26 -6.61 -9.88
CA ARG A 14 0.17 -7.54 -9.59
C ARG A 14 -1.14 -6.81 -9.28
N ALA A 15 -1.09 -5.71 -8.51
CA ALA A 15 -2.28 -4.90 -8.23
C ALA A 15 -2.90 -4.30 -9.50
N VAL A 16 -2.09 -3.85 -10.46
CA VAL A 16 -2.58 -3.41 -11.79
C VAL A 16 -3.29 -4.54 -12.53
N GLN A 17 -2.78 -5.77 -12.46
CA GLN A 17 -3.46 -6.93 -13.06
C GLN A 17 -4.80 -7.21 -12.38
N ILE A 18 -4.84 -7.19 -11.04
CA ILE A 18 -6.06 -7.37 -10.25
C ILE A 18 -7.10 -6.29 -10.58
N LEU A 19 -6.68 -5.03 -10.75
CA LEU A 19 -7.56 -3.95 -11.20
C LEU A 19 -8.24 -4.29 -12.53
N LYS A 20 -7.46 -4.74 -13.53
CA LYS A 20 -7.96 -5.13 -14.85
C LYS A 20 -8.92 -6.32 -14.78
N GLU A 21 -8.54 -7.38 -14.05
CA GLU A 21 -9.34 -8.59 -13.87
C GLU A 21 -10.71 -8.29 -13.23
N ASN A 22 -10.76 -7.30 -12.32
CA ASN A 22 -11.98 -6.88 -11.62
C ASN A 22 -12.72 -5.70 -12.29
N GLN A 23 -12.23 -5.22 -13.44
CA GLN A 23 -12.81 -4.06 -14.14
C GLN A 23 -12.90 -2.82 -13.25
N ILE A 24 -11.83 -2.54 -12.49
CA ILE A 24 -11.68 -1.37 -11.64
C ILE A 24 -10.62 -0.48 -12.27
N ASP A 25 -10.96 0.79 -12.49
CA ASP A 25 -10.09 1.71 -13.22
C ASP A 25 -8.98 2.30 -12.36
N MET A 26 -9.27 2.44 -11.05
CA MET A 26 -8.38 3.14 -10.14
C MET A 26 -8.47 2.55 -8.72
N TRP A 27 -7.35 2.55 -8.00
CA TRP A 27 -7.28 2.26 -6.57
C TRP A 27 -6.69 3.47 -5.85
N MET A 28 -7.44 4.00 -4.90
CA MET A 28 -7.07 5.15 -4.08
C MET A 28 -6.65 4.70 -2.68
N PHE A 29 -5.46 5.13 -2.25
CA PHE A 29 -4.96 4.96 -0.88
C PHE A 29 -4.79 6.36 -0.28
N TYR A 30 -5.69 6.77 0.58
CA TYR A 30 -5.65 8.08 1.21
C TYR A 30 -5.50 7.91 2.71
N SER A 31 -4.34 8.28 3.24
CA SER A 31 -3.96 7.98 4.61
C SER A 31 -3.25 9.14 5.30
N ARG A 32 -3.15 9.07 6.62
CA ARG A 32 -2.34 9.91 7.49
C ARG A 32 -1.48 9.04 8.38
N GLN A 33 -0.21 9.44 8.58
CA GLN A 33 0.66 8.82 9.57
C GLN A 33 0.63 7.28 9.53
N ASN A 34 0.68 6.74 8.35
CA ASN A 34 0.71 5.28 8.12
C ASN A 34 -0.50 4.50 8.67
N GLN A 35 -1.67 5.14 8.77
CA GLN A 35 -2.87 4.50 9.33
C GLN A 35 -3.48 3.42 8.42
N ASP A 36 -3.18 3.45 7.12
CA ASP A 36 -3.65 2.41 6.19
C ASP A 36 -2.68 1.22 6.21
N PRO A 37 -3.11 0.05 6.74
CA PRO A 37 -2.25 -1.14 6.84
C PRO A 37 -1.80 -1.72 5.49
N SER A 38 -2.44 -1.31 4.40
CA SER A 38 -2.08 -1.75 3.06
C SER A 38 -0.88 -1.02 2.46
N LEU A 39 -0.48 0.14 3.01
CA LEU A 39 0.62 0.95 2.46
C LEU A 39 1.96 0.22 2.53
N GLU A 40 2.24 -0.46 3.64
CA GLU A 40 3.45 -1.27 3.78
C GLU A 40 3.47 -2.42 2.75
N LEU A 41 2.34 -3.10 2.58
CA LEU A 41 2.19 -4.17 1.60
C LEU A 41 2.44 -3.71 0.16
N MET A 42 1.89 -2.54 -0.19
CA MET A 42 1.88 -2.03 -1.57
C MET A 42 3.14 -1.27 -1.93
N PHE A 43 3.60 -0.40 -1.05
CA PHE A 43 4.62 0.60 -1.38
C PHE A 43 5.89 0.43 -0.55
N ASN A 44 5.85 -0.40 0.51
CA ASN A 44 6.96 -0.59 1.45
C ASN A 44 7.53 0.76 1.92
N THR A 45 6.65 1.68 2.31
CA THR A 45 6.99 3.04 2.70
C THR A 45 6.23 3.46 3.95
N ASP A 46 6.88 4.27 4.76
CA ASP A 46 6.27 4.96 5.89
C ASP A 46 5.82 6.35 5.47
N THR A 47 4.63 6.74 5.91
CA THR A 47 4.07 8.07 5.66
C THR A 47 4.04 8.86 6.98
N LYS A 48 4.63 10.04 7.00
CA LYS A 48 4.64 10.91 8.20
C LYS A 48 3.46 11.87 8.22
N ASN A 49 3.05 12.30 7.03
CA ASN A 49 2.03 13.31 6.84
C ASN A 49 0.78 12.71 6.16
N GLU A 50 -0.10 13.59 5.70
CA GLU A 50 -1.22 13.22 4.86
C GLU A 50 -0.73 12.91 3.44
N VAL A 51 -1.08 11.74 2.92
CA VAL A 51 -0.63 11.25 1.62
C VAL A 51 -1.77 10.60 0.86
N LEU A 52 -1.75 10.79 -0.45
CA LEU A 52 -2.64 10.11 -1.37
C LEU A 52 -1.80 9.37 -2.42
N PHE A 53 -1.98 8.06 -2.50
CA PHE A 53 -1.47 7.27 -3.62
C PHE A 53 -2.64 6.86 -4.53
N VAL A 54 -2.36 6.86 -5.82
CA VAL A 54 -3.31 6.44 -6.84
C VAL A 54 -2.61 5.45 -7.77
N LEU A 55 -3.20 4.27 -7.90
CA LEU A 55 -2.81 3.25 -8.87
C LEU A 55 -3.93 3.13 -9.90
N THR A 56 -3.58 3.16 -11.20
CA THR A 56 -4.57 3.00 -12.26
C THR A 56 -4.42 1.66 -12.98
N ALA A 57 -5.49 1.18 -13.59
CA ALA A 57 -5.46 -0.02 -14.43
C ALA A 57 -4.52 0.14 -15.65
N ASP A 58 -4.23 1.37 -16.07
CA ASP A 58 -3.26 1.67 -17.13
C ASP A 58 -1.80 1.52 -16.66
N GLY A 59 -1.60 1.41 -15.34
CA GLY A 59 -0.28 1.22 -14.74
C GLY A 59 0.35 2.50 -14.20
N ASP A 60 -0.38 3.63 -14.17
CA ASP A 60 0.11 4.84 -13.50
C ASP A 60 0.17 4.63 -11.99
N ARG A 61 1.26 5.07 -11.38
CA ARG A 61 1.57 5.02 -9.96
C ARG A 61 1.86 6.42 -9.49
N MET A 62 0.87 7.07 -8.92
CA MET A 62 0.95 8.48 -8.54
C MET A 62 1.05 8.61 -7.03
N ALA A 63 1.91 9.52 -6.55
CA ALA A 63 2.00 9.90 -5.15
C ALA A 63 1.80 11.42 -5.01
N PHE A 64 0.95 11.80 -4.06
CA PHE A 64 0.67 13.19 -3.70
C PHE A 64 0.98 13.34 -2.22
N ALA A 65 2.00 14.11 -1.88
CA ALA A 65 2.49 14.21 -0.51
C ALA A 65 3.14 15.58 -0.24
N GLU A 66 3.33 15.91 1.03
CA GLU A 66 4.13 17.05 1.42
C GLU A 66 5.61 16.85 1.05
N ALA A 67 6.36 17.95 0.94
CA ALA A 67 7.72 17.96 0.39
C ALA A 67 8.67 16.92 1.03
N SER A 68 8.57 16.69 2.35
CA SER A 68 9.41 15.71 3.05
C SER A 68 9.16 14.28 2.60
N ASP A 69 7.89 13.89 2.43
CA ASP A 69 7.51 12.55 2.01
C ASP A 69 7.66 12.40 0.49
N ALA A 70 7.31 13.45 -0.28
CA ALA A 70 7.47 13.49 -1.74
C ALA A 70 8.92 13.22 -2.17
N ALA A 71 9.91 13.83 -1.51
CA ALA A 71 11.32 13.58 -1.79
C ALA A 71 11.73 12.11 -1.60
N VAL A 72 11.17 11.42 -0.59
CA VAL A 72 11.40 9.98 -0.37
C VAL A 72 10.77 9.16 -1.48
N TYR A 73 9.56 9.50 -1.91
CA TYR A 73 8.86 8.77 -2.98
C TYR A 73 9.52 8.97 -4.34
N GLU A 74 10.00 10.17 -4.65
CA GLU A 74 10.81 10.43 -5.85
C GLU A 74 12.09 9.60 -5.84
N ALA A 75 12.82 9.61 -4.73
CA ALA A 75 14.08 8.86 -4.59
C ALA A 75 13.87 7.33 -4.69
N SER A 76 12.71 6.81 -4.29
CA SER A 76 12.38 5.39 -4.39
C SER A 76 12.35 4.89 -5.84
N GLY A 77 11.94 5.76 -6.78
CA GLY A 77 11.80 5.44 -8.19
C GLY A 77 10.78 4.34 -8.49
N ILE A 78 9.76 4.17 -7.61
CA ILE A 78 8.66 3.20 -7.81
C ILE A 78 7.41 3.87 -8.39
N PHE A 79 7.28 5.18 -8.26
CA PHE A 79 6.16 5.97 -8.76
C PHE A 79 6.43 6.52 -10.16
N THR A 80 5.40 6.57 -11.00
CA THR A 80 5.44 7.19 -12.34
C THR A 80 5.31 8.71 -12.26
N CYS A 81 4.66 9.21 -11.21
CA CYS A 81 4.48 10.63 -10.95
C CYS A 81 4.46 10.88 -9.44
N VAL A 82 5.26 11.82 -8.98
CA VAL A 82 5.21 12.34 -7.61
C VAL A 82 4.91 13.82 -7.67
N LYS A 83 3.91 14.27 -6.92
CA LYS A 83 3.55 15.69 -6.81
C LYS A 83 3.66 16.16 -5.37
N THR A 84 4.41 17.22 -5.16
CA THR A 84 4.44 17.91 -3.88
C THR A 84 3.14 18.72 -3.73
N VAL A 85 2.42 18.45 -2.65
CA VAL A 85 1.14 19.07 -2.32
C VAL A 85 1.10 19.48 -0.85
N THR A 86 0.07 20.21 -0.48
CA THR A 86 -0.29 20.47 0.92
C THR A 86 -1.61 19.78 1.26
N PRO A 87 -1.96 19.61 2.56
CA PRO A 87 -3.25 19.02 2.96
C PRO A 87 -4.48 19.74 2.36
N ASP A 88 -4.34 21.02 2.00
CA ASP A 88 -5.43 21.80 1.38
C ASP A 88 -5.51 21.60 -0.15
N THR A 89 -4.41 21.22 -0.79
CA THR A 89 -4.34 21.08 -2.26
C THR A 89 -4.42 19.64 -2.75
N ILE A 90 -4.21 18.65 -1.89
CA ILE A 90 -4.19 17.23 -2.24
C ILE A 90 -5.47 16.78 -2.95
N MET A 91 -6.63 17.23 -2.48
CA MET A 91 -7.92 16.88 -3.08
C MET A 91 -8.16 17.57 -4.43
N LYS A 92 -7.58 18.75 -4.65
CA LYS A 92 -7.62 19.43 -5.96
C LYS A 92 -6.86 18.59 -7.00
N GLU A 93 -5.69 18.09 -6.66
CA GLU A 93 -4.91 17.23 -7.55
C GLU A 93 -5.63 15.91 -7.83
N PHE A 94 -6.24 15.28 -6.81
CA PHE A 94 -7.03 14.09 -6.99
C PHE A 94 -8.23 14.30 -7.92
N THR A 95 -8.95 15.41 -7.75
CA THR A 95 -10.07 15.77 -8.63
C THR A 95 -9.58 15.92 -10.08
N ALA A 96 -8.44 16.57 -10.29
CA ALA A 96 -7.86 16.73 -11.63
C ALA A 96 -7.53 15.35 -12.27
N VAL A 97 -6.98 14.41 -11.50
CA VAL A 97 -6.75 13.02 -11.96
C VAL A 97 -8.08 12.33 -12.32
N CYS A 98 -9.11 12.46 -11.50
CA CYS A 98 -10.42 11.88 -11.78
C CYS A 98 -11.09 12.50 -13.02
N ASP A 99 -10.88 13.78 -13.28
CA ASP A 99 -11.44 14.46 -14.45
C ASP A 99 -10.68 14.13 -15.74
N GLU A 100 -9.38 13.88 -15.65
CA GLU A 100 -8.54 13.41 -16.76
C GLU A 100 -8.83 11.95 -17.11
N LYS A 101 -8.72 11.06 -16.12
CA LYS A 101 -8.82 9.60 -16.28
C LYS A 101 -10.27 9.12 -16.44
N LYS A 102 -11.25 9.87 -15.93
CA LYS A 102 -12.68 9.56 -15.96
C LYS A 102 -13.01 8.12 -15.52
N PRO A 103 -12.55 7.70 -14.35
CA PRO A 103 -12.79 6.35 -13.88
C PRO A 103 -14.30 6.09 -13.71
N ASN A 104 -14.74 4.87 -14.00
CA ASN A 104 -16.10 4.39 -13.68
C ASN A 104 -16.13 3.71 -12.29
N ARG A 105 -14.98 3.15 -11.86
CA ARG A 105 -14.86 2.46 -10.57
C ARG A 105 -13.54 2.80 -9.88
N ILE A 106 -13.64 3.23 -8.62
CA ILE A 106 -12.50 3.53 -7.76
C ILE A 106 -12.53 2.61 -6.54
N ALA A 107 -11.53 1.75 -6.39
CA ALA A 107 -11.35 0.96 -5.18
C ALA A 107 -10.86 1.85 -4.03
N VAL A 108 -11.41 1.62 -2.84
CA VAL A 108 -11.01 2.29 -1.59
C VAL A 108 -10.86 1.26 -0.47
N ASN A 109 -9.98 1.55 0.46
CA ASN A 109 -9.70 0.69 1.61
C ASN A 109 -10.65 1.04 2.76
N ASP A 110 -11.90 0.61 2.63
CA ASP A 110 -12.91 0.74 3.68
C ASP A 110 -13.62 -0.61 3.85
N SER A 111 -13.24 -1.36 4.84
CA SER A 111 -13.82 -2.67 5.13
C SER A 111 -14.44 -2.69 6.52
N THR A 112 -15.64 -3.24 6.61
CA THR A 112 -16.29 -3.57 7.89
C THR A 112 -15.91 -4.96 8.40
N GLU A 113 -15.21 -5.76 7.60
CA GLU A 113 -14.95 -7.17 7.87
C GLU A 113 -13.49 -7.44 8.26
N ASP A 114 -12.54 -6.71 7.67
CA ASP A 114 -11.11 -6.90 7.92
C ASP A 114 -10.41 -5.55 8.12
N SER A 115 -9.91 -5.32 9.33
CA SER A 115 -9.19 -4.10 9.70
C SER A 115 -7.92 -3.87 8.87
N ARG A 116 -7.34 -4.92 8.28
CA ARG A 116 -6.20 -4.81 7.36
C ARG A 116 -6.56 -4.17 6.02
N CYS A 117 -7.85 -4.06 5.74
CA CYS A 117 -8.44 -3.46 4.54
C CYS A 117 -9.25 -2.19 4.86
N ASP A 118 -9.17 -1.68 6.09
CA ASP A 118 -9.88 -0.48 6.58
C ASP A 118 -8.87 0.64 6.87
N GLY A 119 -8.32 1.21 5.80
CA GLY A 119 -7.30 2.26 5.87
C GLY A 119 -7.83 3.67 5.62
N LEU A 120 -9.03 3.81 5.03
CA LEU A 120 -9.63 5.10 4.73
C LEU A 120 -10.48 5.62 5.89
N GLY A 121 -9.87 6.38 6.78
CA GLY A 121 -10.58 6.98 7.90
C GLY A 121 -11.74 7.90 7.46
N LEU A 122 -12.83 7.92 8.26
CA LEU A 122 -14.04 8.70 7.96
C LEU A 122 -13.77 10.17 7.64
N GLY A 123 -12.82 10.80 8.34
CA GLY A 123 -12.45 12.21 8.08
C GLY A 123 -11.87 12.42 6.69
N LEU A 124 -11.03 11.50 6.23
CA LEU A 124 -10.45 11.54 4.89
C LEU A 124 -11.50 11.22 3.83
N TYR A 125 -12.36 10.24 4.08
CA TYR A 125 -13.51 9.96 3.20
C TYR A 125 -14.39 11.19 2.98
N LYS A 126 -14.71 11.93 4.06
CA LYS A 126 -15.46 13.19 3.94
C LYS A 126 -14.73 14.26 3.11
N LYS A 127 -13.40 14.35 3.17
CA LYS A 127 -12.63 15.23 2.29
C LYS A 127 -12.80 14.84 0.82
N VAL A 128 -12.72 13.53 0.51
CA VAL A 128 -12.93 13.02 -0.86
C VAL A 128 -14.35 13.35 -1.35
N CYS A 129 -15.37 13.09 -0.54
CA CYS A 129 -16.76 13.43 -0.86
C CYS A 129 -16.96 14.93 -1.07
N GLY A 130 -16.32 15.77 -0.25
CA GLY A 130 -16.36 17.23 -0.41
C GLY A 130 -15.74 17.72 -1.72
N ALA A 131 -14.69 17.04 -2.21
CA ALA A 131 -13.99 17.41 -3.44
C ALA A 131 -14.67 16.89 -4.72
N LEU A 132 -15.12 15.64 -4.71
CA LEU A 132 -15.74 15.00 -5.89
C LEU A 132 -17.27 15.14 -5.94
N GLY A 133 -17.91 15.47 -4.81
CA GLY A 133 -19.35 15.35 -4.61
C GLY A 133 -19.77 13.98 -4.09
N GLU A 134 -20.69 13.95 -3.11
CA GLU A 134 -21.13 12.69 -2.46
C GLU A 134 -21.73 11.68 -3.45
N ASP A 135 -22.59 12.16 -4.35
CA ASP A 135 -23.26 11.31 -5.35
C ASP A 135 -22.25 10.70 -6.32
N ARG A 136 -21.28 11.51 -6.80
CA ARG A 136 -20.21 11.04 -7.68
C ARG A 136 -19.35 10.00 -6.98
N MET A 137 -18.92 10.29 -5.75
CA MET A 137 -18.10 9.34 -4.98
C MET A 137 -18.85 8.03 -4.69
N LYS A 138 -20.12 8.11 -4.31
CA LYS A 138 -20.96 6.94 -4.08
C LYS A 138 -21.14 6.07 -5.34
N ALA A 139 -21.23 6.69 -6.51
CA ALA A 139 -21.35 5.98 -7.78
C ALA A 139 -20.04 5.29 -8.21
N LEU A 140 -18.88 5.90 -7.92
CA LEU A 140 -17.56 5.41 -8.31
C LEU A 140 -16.98 4.37 -7.34
N LYS A 141 -17.35 4.46 -6.06
CA LYS A 141 -16.72 3.69 -4.98
C LYS A 141 -16.97 2.20 -5.08
N THR A 142 -15.90 1.41 -4.92
CA THR A 142 -15.95 -0.03 -4.64
C THR A 142 -14.95 -0.39 -3.54
N GLY A 143 -15.25 -1.41 -2.73
CA GLY A 143 -14.33 -1.87 -1.68
C GLY A 143 -13.13 -2.63 -2.26
N SER A 144 -11.99 -2.53 -1.61
CA SER A 144 -10.74 -3.18 -2.01
C SER A 144 -10.50 -4.55 -1.34
N TYR A 145 -11.37 -4.99 -0.44
CA TYR A 145 -11.17 -6.17 0.42
C TYR A 145 -10.65 -7.39 -0.34
N ARG A 146 -11.38 -7.85 -1.36
CA ARG A 146 -10.99 -9.05 -2.14
C ARG A 146 -9.65 -8.87 -2.87
N MET A 147 -9.38 -7.66 -3.34
CA MET A 147 -8.12 -7.35 -4.02
C MET A 147 -6.94 -7.44 -3.06
N LEU A 148 -7.10 -6.93 -1.83
CA LEU A 148 -6.07 -7.02 -0.80
C LEU A 148 -5.88 -8.44 -0.29
N GLU A 149 -6.95 -9.24 -0.17
CA GLU A 149 -6.83 -10.67 0.14
C GLU A 149 -5.99 -11.41 -0.93
N GLU A 150 -6.31 -11.22 -2.19
CA GLU A 150 -5.59 -11.84 -3.30
C GLU A 150 -4.13 -11.39 -3.33
N LEU A 151 -3.88 -10.10 -3.17
CA LEU A 151 -2.54 -9.54 -3.16
C LEU A 151 -1.67 -10.06 -2.01
N ARG A 152 -2.28 -10.36 -0.85
CA ARG A 152 -1.60 -10.99 0.29
C ARG A 152 -1.42 -12.48 0.12
N ALA A 153 -2.41 -13.16 -0.43
CA ALA A 153 -2.38 -14.62 -0.59
C ALA A 153 -1.29 -15.07 -1.56
N VAL A 154 -1.16 -14.38 -2.70
CA VAL A 154 -0.18 -14.71 -3.74
C VAL A 154 1.10 -13.93 -3.51
N LYS A 155 2.19 -14.65 -3.21
CA LYS A 155 3.51 -14.06 -3.00
C LYS A 155 4.21 -13.79 -4.33
N THR A 156 4.89 -12.66 -4.41
CA THR A 156 5.73 -12.33 -5.56
C THR A 156 7.06 -13.10 -5.51
N PRO A 157 7.79 -13.23 -6.63
CA PRO A 157 9.10 -13.89 -6.65
C PRO A 157 10.08 -13.32 -5.61
N SER A 158 10.14 -12.00 -5.46
CA SER A 158 11.00 -11.34 -4.48
C SER A 158 10.56 -11.61 -3.04
N GLU A 159 9.24 -11.70 -2.75
CA GLU A 159 8.74 -12.10 -1.44
C GLU A 159 9.12 -13.56 -1.13
N VAL A 160 8.97 -14.46 -2.10
CA VAL A 160 9.37 -15.88 -1.91
C VAL A 160 10.86 -15.97 -1.57
N ALA A 161 11.73 -15.28 -2.31
CA ALA A 161 13.16 -15.28 -2.03
C ALA A 161 13.49 -14.75 -0.62
N ILE A 162 12.78 -13.69 -0.15
CA ILE A 162 12.94 -13.19 1.22
C ILE A 162 12.48 -14.25 2.24
N MET A 163 11.34 -14.89 2.01
CA MET A 163 10.80 -15.91 2.91
C MET A 163 11.74 -17.11 3.02
N GLU A 164 12.33 -17.58 1.91
CA GLU A 164 13.31 -18.65 1.89
C GLU A 164 14.56 -18.28 2.70
N GLU A 165 15.10 -17.08 2.49
CA GLU A 165 16.27 -16.61 3.25
C GLU A 165 15.95 -16.43 4.75
N CYS A 166 14.79 -15.88 5.10
CA CYS A 166 14.36 -15.78 6.50
C CYS A 166 14.22 -17.16 7.14
N SER A 167 13.65 -18.15 6.42
CA SER A 167 13.53 -19.53 6.89
C SER A 167 14.90 -20.15 7.14
N ARG A 168 15.84 -20.00 6.20
CA ARG A 168 17.20 -20.50 6.35
C ARG A 168 17.90 -19.89 7.56
N LEU A 169 17.87 -18.55 7.69
CA LEU A 169 18.47 -17.85 8.83
C LEU A 169 17.85 -18.28 10.17
N THR A 170 16.55 -18.48 10.20
CA THR A 170 15.85 -18.94 11.41
C THR A 170 16.33 -20.34 11.79
N THR A 171 16.47 -21.24 10.82
CA THR A 171 17.01 -22.60 11.06
C THR A 171 18.44 -22.55 11.60
N ASP A 172 19.32 -21.75 10.96
CA ASP A 172 20.71 -21.58 11.40
C ASP A 172 20.80 -21.07 12.86
N ILE A 173 19.89 -20.13 13.24
CA ILE A 173 19.81 -19.62 14.61
C ILE A 173 19.38 -20.71 15.59
N TYR A 174 18.37 -21.52 15.24
CA TYR A 174 17.94 -22.62 16.10
C TYR A 174 19.02 -23.68 16.25
N ASP A 175 19.70 -24.05 15.18
CA ASP A 175 20.80 -25.03 15.24
C ASP A 175 21.92 -24.54 16.17
N ALA A 176 22.34 -23.26 16.05
CA ALA A 176 23.33 -22.66 16.92
C ALA A 176 22.87 -22.56 18.38
N LEU A 177 21.56 -22.35 18.61
CA LEU A 177 20.96 -22.35 19.94
C LEU A 177 20.99 -23.75 20.56
N PHE A 178 20.55 -24.77 19.82
CA PHE A 178 20.52 -26.15 20.30
C PHE A 178 21.89 -26.69 20.70
N GLU A 179 22.97 -26.27 20.03
CA GLU A 179 24.34 -26.62 20.42
C GLU A 179 24.73 -26.10 21.82
N ARG A 180 24.07 -25.01 22.30
CA ARG A 180 24.34 -24.37 23.59
C ARG A 180 23.39 -24.81 24.70
N LEU A 181 22.24 -25.36 24.37
CA LEU A 181 21.23 -25.77 25.34
C LEU A 181 21.69 -27.00 26.14
N HIS A 182 21.60 -26.89 27.48
CA HIS A 182 21.78 -28.00 28.38
C HIS A 182 20.85 -27.88 29.60
N VAL A 183 20.61 -29.00 30.27
CA VAL A 183 19.78 -29.03 31.47
C VAL A 183 20.39 -28.15 32.56
N GLY A 184 19.57 -27.25 33.14
CA GLY A 184 19.95 -26.32 34.20
C GLY A 184 20.07 -24.87 33.72
N LEU A 185 19.97 -24.56 32.45
CA LEU A 185 19.85 -23.18 31.96
C LEU A 185 18.48 -22.59 32.29
N SER A 186 18.45 -21.32 32.65
CA SER A 186 17.23 -20.53 32.71
C SER A 186 16.91 -19.89 31.36
N GLU A 187 15.69 -19.35 31.22
CA GLU A 187 15.28 -18.59 30.01
C GLU A 187 16.19 -17.36 29.73
N ILE A 188 16.82 -16.80 30.78
CA ILE A 188 17.72 -15.65 30.67
C ILE A 188 19.11 -16.08 30.14
N ASP A 189 19.49 -17.34 30.34
CA ASP A 189 20.79 -17.88 29.92
C ASP A 189 20.79 -18.26 28.43
N VAL A 190 19.62 -18.34 27.82
CA VAL A 190 19.40 -18.70 26.42
C VAL A 190 19.21 -17.48 25.55
#